data_fd52e52590aa23afdd8f527c0cf89408
#
_entry.id   fd52e52590aa23afdd8f527c0cf89408
#
_cell.length_a   1.000
_cell.length_b   1.000
_cell.length_c   1.000
_cell.angle_alpha   90.00
_cell.angle_beta   90.00
_cell.angle_gamma   90.00
#
_symmetry.space_group_name_H-M   'P 1'
#
loop_
_entity.id
_entity.type
_entity.pdbx_description
1 polymer ?
#
loop_
_entity_poly.entity_id
_entity_poly.type
_entity_poly.pdbx_seq_one_letter_code
_entity_poly.pdbx_strand_id
1 'polypeptide(L)'
;YLMIPLTLAEGLLSLALQGLGVNLIGPAIQLVVLIALHVTADPSLREERRLQFALRRMDARSAYESAASRGMAGRDLTGRGYISLDFFNLFWLFTIGCVFGLVIETIYHFILFGEYQDRAGFLWGPFSPIYGFGVVIVTVLLNHLWQSNWLLIFCSSAVIGGAFEYFTSWFMQAAFGIRAWDYTGQWLSIDGRTSGKYMFFWGVLGLVWVKLILPRLLRLIQRIPWKIRYSLTLVCFILIFVDGVMTLMALDAWYSRMAGVAQNSPVSQFFATYFNDDFMAHRFQTMTIDPSTAGRM
;
A
#
# COMPACT_ATOMS: atom_id res chain seq x y z
N TYR A 1 -13.77 5.81 18.80
CA TYR A 1 -12.51 6.58 18.86
C TYR A 1 -11.93 6.91 17.47
N LEU A 2 -12.08 6.03 16.48
CA LEU A 2 -11.51 6.23 15.13
C LEU A 2 -12.27 7.28 14.31
N MET A 3 -13.56 7.46 14.57
CA MET A 3 -14.42 8.36 13.79
C MET A 3 -14.07 9.83 13.99
N ILE A 4 -13.70 10.25 15.20
CA ILE A 4 -13.33 11.65 15.48
C ILE A 4 -12.10 12.09 14.64
N PRO A 5 -10.97 11.37 14.66
CA PRO A 5 -9.83 11.75 13.81
C PRO A 5 -10.11 11.65 12.31
N LEU A 6 -10.95 10.70 11.87
CA LEU A 6 -11.36 10.61 10.47
C LEU A 6 -12.19 11.81 10.03
N THR A 7 -13.18 12.23 10.84
CA THR A 7 -13.98 13.42 10.54
C THR A 7 -13.15 14.71 10.59
N LEU A 8 -12.18 14.79 11.50
CA LEU A 8 -11.20 15.89 11.51
C LEU A 8 -10.36 15.92 10.24
N ALA A 9 -9.86 14.76 9.81
CA ALA A 9 -9.08 14.64 8.57
C ALA A 9 -9.92 15.01 7.33
N GLU A 10 -11.17 14.59 7.27
CA GLU A 10 -12.12 14.96 6.22
C GLU A 10 -12.36 16.48 6.19
N GLY A 11 -12.62 17.10 7.35
CA GLY A 11 -12.80 18.54 7.46
C GLY A 11 -11.56 19.33 7.07
N LEU A 12 -10.37 18.88 7.49
CA LEU A 12 -9.10 19.51 7.13
C LEU A 12 -8.81 19.36 5.63
N LEU A 13 -9.08 18.20 5.04
CA LEU A 13 -8.91 17.96 3.61
C LEU A 13 -9.89 18.82 2.80
N SER A 14 -11.15 18.89 3.22
CA SER A 14 -12.16 19.74 2.58
C SER A 14 -11.78 21.22 2.66
N LEU A 15 -11.27 21.67 3.81
CA LEU A 15 -10.76 23.04 3.98
C LEU A 15 -9.57 23.33 3.07
N ALA A 16 -8.64 22.36 2.95
CA ALA A 16 -7.43 22.51 2.14
C ALA A 16 -7.74 22.54 0.63
N LEU A 17 -8.71 21.74 0.18
CA LEU A 17 -9.03 21.61 -1.24
C LEU A 17 -10.04 22.64 -1.73
N GLN A 18 -11.01 23.02 -0.91
CA GLN A 18 -12.15 23.84 -1.32
C GLN A 18 -12.24 25.18 -0.59
N GLY A 19 -11.39 25.40 0.43
CA GLY A 19 -11.41 26.61 1.27
C GLY A 19 -12.56 26.62 2.26
N LEU A 20 -12.76 27.81 2.88
CA LEU A 20 -13.86 28.04 3.83
C LEU A 20 -15.19 28.15 3.08
N GLY A 21 -16.13 27.26 3.34
CA GLY A 21 -17.42 27.24 2.68
C GLY A 21 -18.43 26.29 3.31
N VAL A 22 -19.57 26.11 2.63
CA VAL A 22 -20.68 25.23 3.04
C VAL A 22 -20.26 23.77 3.17
N ASN A 23 -19.22 23.37 2.46
CA ASN A 23 -18.59 22.05 2.49
C ASN A 23 -18.08 21.63 3.88
N LEU A 24 -17.79 22.58 4.77
CA LEU A 24 -17.32 22.30 6.14
C LEU A 24 -18.47 22.05 7.14
N ILE A 25 -19.71 22.39 6.80
CA ILE A 25 -20.86 22.26 7.73
C ILE A 25 -21.09 20.78 8.09
N GLY A 26 -21.05 19.88 7.12
CA GLY A 26 -21.23 18.44 7.35
C GLY A 26 -20.21 17.86 8.33
N PRO A 27 -18.90 17.93 8.04
CA PRO A 27 -17.85 17.51 8.97
C PRO A 27 -17.92 18.19 10.34
N ALA A 28 -18.25 19.48 10.41
CA ALA A 28 -18.38 20.21 11.67
C ALA A 28 -19.54 19.67 12.53
N ILE A 29 -20.71 19.44 11.93
CA ILE A 29 -21.86 18.85 12.65
C ILE A 29 -21.52 17.43 13.12
N GLN A 30 -20.94 16.61 12.25
CA GLN A 30 -20.53 15.25 12.61
C GLN A 30 -19.54 15.27 13.78
N LEU A 31 -18.55 16.17 13.75
CA LEU A 31 -17.57 16.30 14.81
C LEU A 31 -18.21 16.68 16.15
N VAL A 32 -19.12 17.66 16.14
CA VAL A 32 -19.86 18.09 17.34
C VAL A 32 -20.67 16.93 17.91
N VAL A 33 -21.40 16.19 17.07
CA VAL A 33 -22.19 15.02 17.50
C VAL A 33 -21.30 13.93 18.07
N LEU A 34 -20.19 13.61 17.42
CA LEU A 34 -19.24 12.60 17.89
C LEU A 34 -18.58 12.98 19.22
N ILE A 35 -18.22 14.26 19.39
CA ILE A 35 -17.69 14.77 20.66
C ILE A 35 -18.76 14.71 21.74
N ALA A 36 -19.98 15.16 21.47
CA ALA A 36 -21.11 15.09 22.42
C ALA A 36 -21.36 13.64 22.85
N LEU A 37 -21.45 12.71 21.91
CA LEU A 37 -21.57 11.26 22.19
C LEU A 37 -20.42 10.73 23.04
N HIS A 38 -19.21 11.21 22.76
CA HIS A 38 -18.02 10.78 23.49
C HIS A 38 -18.00 11.31 24.93
N VAL A 39 -18.43 12.57 25.15
CA VAL A 39 -18.49 13.21 26.46
C VAL A 39 -19.64 12.66 27.29
N THR A 40 -20.80 12.42 26.67
CA THR A 40 -22.02 11.91 27.35
C THR A 40 -22.01 10.38 27.54
N ALA A 41 -21.05 9.65 26.93
CA ALA A 41 -20.96 8.22 27.12
C ALA A 41 -20.70 7.87 28.58
N ASP A 42 -21.50 6.93 29.11
CA ASP A 42 -21.44 6.47 30.49
C ASP A 42 -19.98 6.00 30.84
N PRO A 43 -19.41 6.49 31.95
CA PRO A 43 -18.09 6.07 32.43
C PRO A 43 -17.97 4.56 32.60
N SER A 44 -19.01 3.88 33.04
CA SER A 44 -19.03 2.41 33.21
C SER A 44 -18.79 1.68 31.87
N LEU A 45 -19.40 2.15 30.79
CA LEU A 45 -19.16 1.61 29.43
C LEU A 45 -17.73 1.85 28.94
N ARG A 46 -17.06 2.90 29.40
CA ARG A 46 -15.66 3.16 29.08
C ARG A 46 -14.73 2.20 29.79
N GLU A 47 -15.00 1.92 31.07
CA GLU A 47 -14.22 0.95 31.86
C GLU A 47 -14.41 -0.46 31.34
N GLU A 48 -15.64 -0.85 31.03
CA GLU A 48 -15.92 -2.16 30.43
C GLU A 48 -15.20 -2.34 29.10
N ARG A 49 -15.22 -1.34 28.20
CA ARG A 49 -14.49 -1.36 26.94
C ARG A 49 -12.97 -1.46 27.14
N ARG A 50 -12.43 -0.74 28.14
CA ARG A 50 -10.99 -0.84 28.47
C ARG A 50 -10.65 -2.23 28.97
N LEU A 51 -11.47 -2.81 29.83
CA LEU A 51 -11.29 -4.17 30.34
C LEU A 51 -11.37 -5.19 29.22
N GLN A 52 -12.40 -5.12 28.38
CA GLN A 52 -12.55 -6.01 27.21
C GLN A 52 -11.36 -5.88 26.26
N PHE A 53 -10.85 -4.67 26.02
CA PHE A 53 -9.68 -4.46 25.18
C PHE A 53 -8.42 -5.05 25.84
N ALA A 54 -8.25 -4.90 27.13
CA ALA A 54 -7.13 -5.49 27.88
C ALA A 54 -7.19 -7.02 27.85
N LEU A 55 -8.36 -7.62 28.07
CA LEU A 55 -8.57 -9.06 27.99
C LEU A 55 -8.26 -9.61 26.60
N ARG A 56 -8.79 -9.00 25.54
CA ARG A 56 -8.49 -9.40 24.16
C ARG A 56 -6.99 -9.32 23.84
N ARG A 57 -6.29 -8.33 24.38
CA ARG A 57 -4.86 -8.19 24.21
C ARG A 57 -4.06 -9.26 24.97
N MET A 58 -4.55 -9.64 26.13
CA MET A 58 -3.96 -10.76 26.91
C MET A 58 -4.18 -12.09 26.20
N ASP A 59 -5.38 -12.35 25.70
CA ASP A 59 -5.71 -13.56 24.95
C ASP A 59 -4.87 -13.66 23.67
N ALA A 60 -4.74 -12.55 22.93
CA ALA A 60 -3.91 -12.47 21.72
C ALA A 60 -2.43 -12.71 22.03
N ARG A 61 -1.94 -12.21 23.17
CA ARG A 61 -0.57 -12.45 23.62
C ARG A 61 -0.35 -13.92 24.01
N SER A 62 -1.25 -14.51 24.79
CA SER A 62 -1.21 -15.90 25.20
C SER A 62 -1.25 -16.84 23.97
N ALA A 63 -2.15 -16.58 23.01
CA ALA A 63 -2.22 -17.33 21.77
C ALA A 63 -0.91 -17.22 20.96
N TYR A 64 -0.34 -16.01 20.88
CA TYR A 64 0.95 -15.80 20.22
C TYR A 64 2.09 -16.56 20.90
N GLU A 65 2.22 -16.46 22.24
CA GLU A 65 3.27 -17.16 23.00
C GLU A 65 3.15 -18.69 22.84
N SER A 66 1.93 -19.21 22.86
CA SER A 66 1.64 -20.61 22.58
C SER A 66 1.98 -21.03 21.15
N ALA A 67 1.71 -20.20 20.17
CA ALA A 67 2.08 -20.46 18.78
C ALA A 67 3.60 -20.37 18.60
N ALA A 68 4.25 -19.38 19.22
CA ALA A 68 5.69 -19.18 19.15
C ALA A 68 6.46 -20.35 19.76
N SER A 69 6.02 -20.89 20.89
CA SER A 69 6.64 -22.07 21.52
C SER A 69 6.59 -23.31 20.64
N ARG A 70 5.60 -23.39 19.74
CA ARG A 70 5.45 -24.46 18.73
C ARG A 70 6.13 -24.14 17.39
N GLY A 71 6.83 -23.00 17.27
CA GLY A 71 7.43 -22.56 16.01
C GLY A 71 6.41 -22.11 14.96
N MET A 72 5.18 -21.82 15.36
CA MET A 72 4.05 -21.46 14.50
C MET A 72 3.67 -19.98 14.59
N ALA A 73 4.54 -19.11 15.10
CA ALA A 73 4.27 -17.71 15.19
C ALA A 73 3.93 -17.09 13.81
N GLY A 74 2.82 -16.35 13.75
CA GLY A 74 2.31 -15.74 12.52
C GLY A 74 1.66 -16.68 11.52
N ARG A 75 1.62 -18.00 11.83
CA ARG A 75 0.94 -19.01 11.01
C ARG A 75 -0.57 -18.98 11.25
N ASP A 76 -1.32 -19.40 10.25
CA ASP A 76 -2.75 -19.68 10.43
C ASP A 76 -2.93 -20.96 11.27
N LEU A 77 -3.39 -20.79 12.51
CA LEU A 77 -3.61 -21.90 13.44
C LEU A 77 -4.87 -22.72 13.10
N THR A 78 -5.73 -22.23 12.20
CA THR A 78 -6.90 -22.99 11.72
C THR A 78 -6.52 -24.05 10.71
N GLY A 79 -5.30 -24.00 10.17
CA GLY A 79 -4.79 -24.93 9.15
C GLY A 79 -5.36 -24.70 7.73
N ARG A 80 -6.25 -23.72 7.56
CA ARG A 80 -6.83 -23.41 6.24
C ARG A 80 -5.84 -22.69 5.34
N GLY A 81 -5.01 -21.80 5.90
CA GLY A 81 -3.99 -21.06 5.19
C GLY A 81 -2.59 -21.30 5.73
N TYR A 82 -1.62 -20.65 5.12
CA TYR A 82 -0.23 -20.68 5.61
C TYR A 82 0.02 -19.62 6.69
N ILE A 83 -0.36 -18.37 6.42
CA ILE A 83 -0.14 -17.22 7.28
C ILE A 83 -1.45 -16.73 7.89
N SER A 84 -1.40 -16.23 9.12
CA SER A 84 -2.49 -15.43 9.69
C SER A 84 -2.59 -14.10 8.93
N LEU A 85 -3.74 -13.84 8.30
CA LEU A 85 -4.01 -12.63 7.52
C LEU A 85 -4.39 -11.46 8.43
N ASP A 86 -3.62 -11.25 9.48
CA ASP A 86 -3.77 -10.09 10.37
C ASP A 86 -3.01 -8.86 9.86
N PHE A 87 -3.40 -7.69 10.35
CA PHE A 87 -2.82 -6.41 9.92
C PHE A 87 -1.31 -6.35 10.13
N PHE A 88 -0.79 -6.89 11.23
CA PHE A 88 0.63 -6.89 11.52
C PHE A 88 1.43 -7.64 10.46
N ASN A 89 1.03 -8.86 10.14
CA ASN A 89 1.70 -9.69 9.14
C ASN A 89 1.63 -9.05 7.75
N LEU A 90 0.43 -8.61 7.33
CA LEU A 90 0.23 -8.02 6.01
C LEU A 90 0.96 -6.70 5.84
N PHE A 91 0.95 -5.84 6.87
CA PHE A 91 1.67 -4.57 6.83
C PHE A 91 3.19 -4.76 6.69
N TRP A 92 3.78 -5.68 7.46
CA TRP A 92 5.22 -5.91 7.36
C TRP A 92 5.60 -6.61 6.05
N LEU A 93 4.75 -7.49 5.52
CA LEU A 93 4.94 -8.07 4.19
C LEU A 93 4.88 -6.98 3.10
N PHE A 94 3.92 -6.06 3.20
CA PHE A 94 3.83 -4.90 2.31
C PHE A 94 5.11 -4.06 2.36
N THR A 95 5.51 -3.63 3.56
CA THR A 95 6.67 -2.76 3.75
C THR A 95 7.96 -3.39 3.21
N ILE A 96 8.18 -4.66 3.56
CA ILE A 96 9.36 -5.40 3.10
C ILE A 96 9.27 -5.64 1.58
N GLY A 97 8.09 -5.95 1.06
CA GLY A 97 7.84 -6.08 -0.37
C GLY A 97 8.17 -4.81 -1.16
N CYS A 98 7.80 -3.64 -0.63
CA CYS A 98 8.15 -2.35 -1.24
C CYS A 98 9.66 -2.16 -1.38
N VAL A 99 10.42 -2.48 -0.34
CA VAL A 99 11.88 -2.30 -0.34
C VAL A 99 12.58 -3.34 -1.19
N PHE A 100 12.26 -4.63 -0.99
CA PHE A 100 12.90 -5.70 -1.74
C PHE A 100 12.57 -5.66 -3.22
N GLY A 101 11.33 -5.37 -3.59
CA GLY A 101 10.93 -5.23 -4.98
C GLY A 101 11.70 -4.10 -5.67
N LEU A 102 11.82 -2.95 -5.01
CA LEU A 102 12.64 -1.84 -5.50
C LEU A 102 14.09 -2.25 -5.74
N VAL A 103 14.71 -2.91 -4.76
CA VAL A 103 16.12 -3.36 -4.86
C VAL A 103 16.30 -4.34 -6.03
N ILE A 104 15.41 -5.33 -6.15
CA ILE A 104 15.46 -6.30 -7.25
C ILE A 104 15.30 -5.62 -8.60
N GLU A 105 14.34 -4.71 -8.72
CA GLU A 105 14.10 -3.98 -9.97
C GLU A 105 15.28 -3.08 -10.35
N THR A 106 15.84 -2.36 -9.37
CA THR A 106 17.01 -1.51 -9.59
C THR A 106 18.21 -2.32 -10.07
N ILE A 107 18.48 -3.47 -9.44
CA ILE A 107 19.56 -4.38 -9.85
C ILE A 107 19.29 -4.94 -11.24
N TYR A 108 18.07 -5.42 -11.50
CA TYR A 108 17.67 -5.96 -12.79
C TYR A 108 17.88 -4.93 -13.91
N HIS A 109 17.43 -3.70 -13.69
CA HIS A 109 17.57 -2.61 -14.66
C HIS A 109 19.05 -2.26 -14.90
N PHE A 110 19.83 -2.17 -13.83
CA PHE A 110 21.26 -1.90 -13.92
C PHE A 110 22.02 -2.97 -14.74
N ILE A 111 21.68 -4.25 -14.53
CA ILE A 111 22.28 -5.35 -15.30
C ILE A 111 21.92 -5.28 -16.79
N LEU A 112 20.67 -4.89 -17.12
CA LEU A 112 20.22 -4.85 -18.51
C LEU A 112 20.71 -3.64 -19.29
N PHE A 113 20.77 -2.47 -18.64
CA PHE A 113 20.99 -1.19 -19.32
C PHE A 113 22.31 -0.51 -18.92
N GLY A 114 22.98 -0.98 -17.88
CA GLY A 114 24.25 -0.41 -17.39
C GLY A 114 24.12 0.92 -16.65
N GLU A 115 22.89 1.40 -16.44
CA GLU A 115 22.61 2.70 -15.83
C GLU A 115 21.73 2.56 -14.58
N TYR A 116 22.03 3.38 -13.57
CA TYR A 116 21.16 3.52 -12.39
C TYR A 116 19.95 4.37 -12.74
N GLN A 117 18.78 3.89 -12.39
CA GLN A 117 17.54 4.63 -12.51
C GLN A 117 16.73 4.50 -11.21
N ASP A 118 16.24 5.63 -10.68
CA ASP A 118 15.36 5.60 -9.50
C ASP A 118 14.03 4.92 -9.86
N ARG A 119 13.72 3.86 -9.15
CA ARG A 119 12.51 3.04 -9.32
C ARG A 119 11.54 3.17 -8.16
N ALA A 120 11.77 4.14 -7.26
CA ALA A 120 10.87 4.38 -6.15
C ALA A 120 9.50 4.88 -6.64
N GLY A 121 8.46 4.44 -5.95
CA GLY A 121 7.08 4.82 -6.27
C GLY A 121 6.44 5.72 -5.22
N PHE A 122 7.18 6.09 -4.16
CA PHE A 122 6.79 7.09 -3.17
C PHE A 122 7.71 8.31 -3.21
N LEU A 123 7.25 9.45 -2.68
CA LEU A 123 8.06 10.67 -2.61
C LEU A 123 9.30 10.48 -1.76
N TRP A 124 9.19 9.74 -0.67
CA TRP A 124 10.29 9.53 0.27
C TRP A 124 10.63 8.06 0.43
N GLY A 125 11.88 7.82 0.80
CA GLY A 125 12.39 6.49 1.13
C GLY A 125 12.49 5.53 -0.07
N PRO A 126 12.99 4.34 0.19
CA PRO A 126 13.22 3.32 -0.82
C PRO A 126 12.00 2.40 -0.96
N PHE A 127 10.84 2.97 -1.28
CA PHE A 127 9.60 2.20 -1.35
C PHE A 127 9.02 2.20 -2.77
N SER A 128 8.72 1.02 -3.29
CA SER A 128 7.94 0.84 -4.51
C SER A 128 6.63 0.11 -4.16
N PRO A 129 5.50 0.85 -4.03
CA PRO A 129 4.26 0.30 -3.51
C PRO A 129 3.65 -0.81 -4.38
N ILE A 130 3.94 -0.83 -5.68
CA ILE A 130 3.47 -1.89 -6.57
C ILE A 130 3.93 -3.27 -6.10
N TYR A 131 5.19 -3.39 -5.66
CA TYR A 131 5.72 -4.65 -5.15
C TYR A 131 5.14 -5.01 -3.78
N GLY A 132 4.93 -4.00 -2.92
CA GLY A 132 4.26 -4.20 -1.64
C GLY A 132 2.84 -4.73 -1.79
N PHE A 133 2.04 -4.09 -2.63
CA PHE A 133 0.68 -4.55 -2.94
C PHE A 133 0.69 -5.90 -3.66
N GLY A 134 1.60 -6.10 -4.63
CA GLY A 134 1.75 -7.36 -5.33
C GLY A 134 2.02 -8.52 -4.38
N VAL A 135 2.95 -8.34 -3.44
CA VAL A 135 3.28 -9.33 -2.39
C VAL A 135 2.08 -9.64 -1.51
N VAL A 136 1.34 -8.62 -1.06
CA VAL A 136 0.16 -8.80 -0.22
C VAL A 136 -0.93 -9.53 -0.99
N ILE A 137 -1.25 -9.11 -2.22
CA ILE A 137 -2.29 -9.73 -3.05
C ILE A 137 -1.96 -11.19 -3.34
N VAL A 138 -0.73 -11.48 -3.77
CA VAL A 138 -0.28 -12.86 -4.00
C VAL A 138 -0.34 -13.68 -2.71
N THR A 139 0.08 -13.11 -1.57
CA THR A 139 0.00 -13.81 -0.28
C THR A 139 -1.43 -14.13 0.11
N VAL A 140 -2.35 -13.16 0.02
CA VAL A 140 -3.76 -13.35 0.42
C VAL A 140 -4.44 -14.37 -0.49
N LEU A 141 -4.31 -14.21 -1.81
CA LEU A 141 -5.01 -15.06 -2.77
C LEU A 141 -4.45 -16.48 -2.84
N LEU A 142 -3.13 -16.66 -2.62
CA LEU A 142 -2.50 -17.98 -2.60
C LEU A 142 -2.44 -18.59 -1.19
N ASN A 143 -2.93 -17.93 -0.16
CA ASN A 143 -2.80 -18.40 1.23
C ASN A 143 -3.36 -19.82 1.44
N HIS A 144 -4.46 -20.15 0.77
CA HIS A 144 -5.08 -21.49 0.83
C HIS A 144 -4.43 -22.49 -0.12
N LEU A 145 -3.66 -22.02 -1.11
CA LEU A 145 -2.99 -22.86 -2.10
C LEU A 145 -1.56 -23.26 -1.72
N TRP A 146 -1.09 -22.90 -0.53
CA TRP A 146 0.31 -23.07 -0.14
C TRP A 146 0.80 -24.53 -0.14
N GLN A 147 -0.12 -25.52 0.06
CA GLN A 147 0.15 -26.95 -0.02
C GLN A 147 -0.08 -27.54 -1.43
N SER A 148 -0.66 -26.75 -2.33
CA SER A 148 -0.95 -27.21 -3.69
C SER A 148 0.31 -27.51 -4.48
N ASN A 149 0.13 -28.20 -5.61
CA ASN A 149 1.25 -28.49 -6.51
C ASN A 149 1.84 -27.18 -7.07
N TRP A 150 3.10 -27.28 -7.48
CA TRP A 150 3.86 -26.11 -7.97
C TRP A 150 3.25 -25.48 -9.23
N LEU A 151 2.62 -26.29 -10.11
CA LEU A 151 2.02 -25.79 -11.35
C LEU A 151 0.76 -24.94 -11.06
N LEU A 152 -0.07 -25.37 -10.12
CA LEU A 152 -1.27 -24.60 -9.72
C LEU A 152 -0.86 -23.28 -9.08
N ILE A 153 0.15 -23.26 -8.20
CA ILE A 153 0.67 -22.02 -7.60
C ILE A 153 1.23 -21.11 -8.69
N PHE A 154 2.02 -21.65 -9.62
CA PHE A 154 2.59 -20.92 -10.74
C PHE A 154 1.51 -20.27 -11.60
N CYS A 155 0.56 -21.07 -12.10
CA CYS A 155 -0.51 -20.57 -12.98
C CYS A 155 -1.38 -19.52 -12.28
N SER A 156 -1.77 -19.79 -11.01
CA SER A 156 -2.55 -18.81 -10.24
C SER A 156 -1.78 -17.51 -10.03
N SER A 157 -0.49 -17.58 -9.70
CA SER A 157 0.36 -16.40 -9.54
C SER A 157 0.52 -15.61 -10.83
N ALA A 158 0.70 -16.29 -11.97
CA ALA A 158 0.82 -15.67 -13.28
C ALA A 158 -0.43 -14.86 -13.63
N VAL A 159 -1.62 -15.45 -13.41
CA VAL A 159 -2.89 -14.76 -13.66
C VAL A 159 -3.11 -13.61 -12.68
N ILE A 160 -2.90 -13.84 -11.39
CA ILE A 160 -3.07 -12.81 -10.35
C ILE A 160 -2.13 -11.62 -10.59
N GLY A 161 -0.85 -11.90 -10.86
CA GLY A 161 0.15 -10.87 -11.11
C GLY A 161 -0.12 -10.09 -12.39
N GLY A 162 -0.47 -10.77 -13.48
CA GLY A 162 -0.84 -10.12 -14.74
C GLY A 162 -2.09 -9.23 -14.61
N ALA A 163 -3.12 -9.71 -13.90
CA ALA A 163 -4.32 -8.91 -13.62
C ALA A 163 -4.02 -7.69 -12.75
N PHE A 164 -3.17 -7.85 -11.73
CA PHE A 164 -2.75 -6.75 -10.86
C PHE A 164 -1.93 -5.70 -11.64
N GLU A 165 -1.01 -6.14 -12.47
CA GLU A 165 -0.18 -5.27 -13.31
C GLU A 165 -1.04 -4.49 -14.31
N TYR A 166 -1.98 -5.17 -14.98
CA TYR A 166 -2.95 -4.55 -15.87
C TYR A 166 -3.78 -3.48 -15.17
N PHE A 167 -4.38 -3.83 -14.02
CA PHE A 167 -5.21 -2.93 -13.24
C PHE A 167 -4.42 -1.70 -12.76
N THR A 168 -3.21 -1.89 -12.27
CA THR A 168 -2.36 -0.78 -11.80
C THR A 168 -2.03 0.19 -12.93
N SER A 169 -1.63 -0.33 -14.10
CA SER A 169 -1.35 0.49 -15.27
C SER A 169 -2.59 1.26 -15.74
N TRP A 170 -3.74 0.58 -15.80
CA TRP A 170 -5.00 1.20 -16.16
C TRP A 170 -5.39 2.31 -15.16
N PHE A 171 -5.30 2.04 -13.87
CA PHE A 171 -5.62 3.01 -12.81
C PHE A 171 -4.73 4.25 -12.88
N MET A 172 -3.41 4.06 -13.01
CA MET A 172 -2.46 5.17 -13.10
C MET A 172 -2.72 6.05 -14.31
N GLN A 173 -3.06 5.46 -15.44
CA GLN A 173 -3.39 6.22 -16.65
C GLN A 173 -4.74 6.93 -16.51
N ALA A 174 -5.78 6.24 -16.04
CA ALA A 174 -7.11 6.83 -15.88
C ALA A 174 -7.13 7.96 -14.82
N ALA A 175 -6.41 7.78 -13.72
CA ALA A 175 -6.40 8.72 -12.61
C ALA A 175 -5.45 9.91 -12.84
N PHE A 176 -4.26 9.68 -13.41
CA PHE A 176 -3.18 10.66 -13.46
C PHE A 176 -2.60 10.88 -14.86
N GLY A 177 -3.13 10.22 -15.90
CA GLY A 177 -2.53 10.26 -17.23
C GLY A 177 -1.11 9.69 -17.27
N ILE A 178 -0.74 8.85 -16.27
CA ILE A 178 0.60 8.32 -16.13
C ILE A 178 0.69 6.95 -16.78
N ARG A 179 1.61 6.81 -17.73
CA ARG A 179 2.03 5.53 -18.28
C ARG A 179 3.34 5.12 -17.62
N ALA A 180 3.26 4.19 -16.66
CA ALA A 180 4.42 3.74 -15.89
C ALA A 180 5.27 2.70 -16.64
N TRP A 181 4.66 1.95 -17.58
CA TRP A 181 5.32 0.98 -18.47
C TRP A 181 4.50 0.75 -19.73
N ASP A 182 5.14 0.21 -20.75
CA ASP A 182 4.51 -0.15 -22.02
C ASP A 182 5.11 -1.44 -22.58
N TYR A 183 4.26 -2.46 -22.70
CA TYR A 183 4.61 -3.76 -23.25
C TYR A 183 4.02 -4.00 -24.65
N THR A 184 3.64 -2.94 -25.34
CA THR A 184 3.12 -3.03 -26.71
C THR A 184 4.14 -3.75 -27.61
N GLY A 185 3.65 -4.70 -28.40
CA GLY A 185 4.51 -5.51 -29.28
C GLY A 185 5.18 -6.72 -28.63
N GLN A 186 5.07 -6.90 -27.31
CA GLN A 186 5.53 -8.13 -26.66
C GLN A 186 4.53 -9.28 -26.86
N TRP A 187 5.04 -10.51 -26.76
CA TRP A 187 4.21 -11.71 -26.86
C TRP A 187 3.11 -11.74 -25.79
N LEU A 188 1.87 -12.03 -26.20
CA LEU A 188 0.67 -11.95 -25.36
C LEU A 188 0.54 -10.62 -24.58
N SER A 189 0.87 -9.51 -25.25
CA SER A 189 0.59 -8.19 -24.69
C SER A 189 -0.91 -7.94 -24.67
N ILE A 190 -1.44 -7.50 -23.52
CA ILE A 190 -2.83 -7.08 -23.33
C ILE A 190 -2.81 -5.57 -23.10
N ASP A 191 -3.26 -4.80 -24.11
CA ASP A 191 -3.29 -3.33 -24.12
C ASP A 191 -1.96 -2.63 -23.76
N GLY A 192 -0.80 -3.32 -23.95
CA GLY A 192 0.50 -2.84 -23.51
C GLY A 192 0.69 -2.80 -21.99
N ARG A 193 -0.29 -3.26 -21.20
CA ARG A 193 -0.31 -3.12 -19.74
C ARG A 193 0.24 -4.33 -19.00
N THR A 194 0.12 -5.51 -19.59
CA THR A 194 0.77 -6.75 -19.16
C THR A 194 1.14 -7.59 -20.36
N SER A 195 2.00 -8.58 -20.19
CA SER A 195 2.39 -9.48 -21.27
C SER A 195 2.69 -10.89 -20.75
N GLY A 196 2.68 -11.87 -21.66
CA GLY A 196 2.99 -13.26 -21.33
C GLY A 196 4.35 -13.43 -20.64
N LYS A 197 5.35 -12.63 -21.02
CA LYS A 197 6.66 -12.61 -20.37
C LYS A 197 6.57 -12.22 -18.90
N TYR A 198 5.84 -11.15 -18.58
CA TYR A 198 5.71 -10.67 -17.21
C TYR A 198 4.75 -11.54 -16.39
N MET A 199 3.69 -12.07 -17.00
CA MET A 199 2.85 -13.09 -16.36
C MET A 199 3.67 -14.33 -15.97
N PHE A 200 4.59 -14.78 -16.83
CA PHE A 200 5.51 -15.87 -16.50
C PHE A 200 6.40 -15.50 -15.29
N PHE A 201 6.95 -14.29 -15.26
CA PHE A 201 7.75 -13.83 -14.12
C PHE A 201 6.92 -13.78 -12.83
N TRP A 202 5.67 -13.32 -12.88
CA TRP A 202 4.75 -13.38 -11.75
C TRP A 202 4.49 -14.81 -11.28
N GLY A 203 4.39 -15.77 -12.22
CA GLY A 203 4.26 -17.19 -11.90
C GLY A 203 5.45 -17.74 -11.14
N VAL A 204 6.66 -17.47 -11.63
CA VAL A 204 7.92 -17.86 -10.96
C VAL A 204 8.05 -17.18 -9.60
N LEU A 205 7.82 -15.86 -9.56
CA LEU A 205 7.92 -15.08 -8.34
C LEU A 205 6.96 -15.58 -7.26
N GLY A 206 5.70 -15.85 -7.61
CA GLY A 206 4.72 -16.38 -6.69
C GLY A 206 5.06 -17.77 -6.16
N LEU A 207 5.61 -18.64 -7.01
CA LEU A 207 6.08 -19.95 -6.57
C LEU A 207 7.25 -19.83 -5.59
N VAL A 208 8.26 -19.02 -5.92
CA VAL A 208 9.41 -18.74 -5.06
C VAL A 208 8.96 -18.05 -3.78
N TRP A 209 8.00 -17.13 -3.88
CA TRP A 209 7.43 -16.45 -2.75
C TRP A 209 6.80 -17.41 -1.76
N VAL A 210 5.81 -18.19 -2.19
CA VAL A 210 5.05 -19.08 -1.31
C VAL A 210 5.94 -20.17 -0.70
N LYS A 211 6.82 -20.78 -1.50
CA LYS A 211 7.60 -21.95 -1.06
C LYS A 211 8.91 -21.59 -0.35
N LEU A 212 9.49 -20.44 -0.64
CA LEU A 212 10.84 -20.12 -0.19
C LEU A 212 10.91 -18.84 0.66
N ILE A 213 10.39 -17.70 0.12
CA ILE A 213 10.59 -16.38 0.72
C ILE A 213 9.65 -16.18 1.91
N LEU A 214 8.35 -16.37 1.72
CA LEU A 214 7.32 -16.15 2.74
C LEU A 214 7.61 -16.86 4.06
N PRO A 215 8.00 -18.16 4.09
CA PRO A 215 8.33 -18.84 5.34
C PRO A 215 9.51 -18.24 6.10
N ARG A 216 10.54 -17.75 5.37
CA ARG A 216 11.70 -17.11 5.97
C ARG A 216 11.37 -15.72 6.49
N LEU A 217 10.64 -14.97 5.69
CA LEU A 217 10.26 -13.60 6.00
C LEU A 217 9.29 -13.55 7.18
N LEU A 218 8.34 -14.47 7.25
CA LEU A 218 7.44 -14.59 8.39
C LEU A 218 8.23 -14.82 9.69
N ARG A 219 9.24 -15.68 9.67
CA ARG A 219 10.11 -15.88 10.84
C ARG A 219 10.88 -14.63 11.24
N LEU A 220 11.29 -13.81 10.27
CA LEU A 220 11.96 -12.53 10.52
C LEU A 220 11.00 -11.51 11.14
N ILE A 221 9.82 -11.35 10.57
CA ILE A 221 8.76 -10.46 11.08
C ILE A 221 8.38 -10.82 12.52
N GLN A 222 8.29 -12.11 12.82
CA GLN A 222 7.93 -12.58 14.16
C GLN A 222 9.04 -12.35 15.21
N ARG A 223 10.26 -11.94 14.82
CA ARG A 223 11.30 -11.51 15.77
C ARG A 223 11.01 -10.15 16.39
N ILE A 224 10.08 -9.37 15.83
CA ILE A 224 9.68 -8.08 16.42
C ILE A 224 9.06 -8.36 17.80
N PRO A 225 9.65 -7.82 18.89
CA PRO A 225 9.20 -8.11 20.25
C PRO A 225 7.76 -7.68 20.47
N TRP A 226 6.99 -8.49 21.19
CA TRP A 226 5.57 -8.19 21.46
C TRP A 226 5.36 -6.81 22.10
N LYS A 227 6.28 -6.40 22.97
CA LYS A 227 6.18 -5.11 23.70
C LYS A 227 6.09 -3.90 22.77
N ILE A 228 6.83 -3.90 21.65
CA ILE A 228 6.90 -2.78 20.72
C ILE A 228 6.10 -3.03 19.42
N ARG A 229 5.63 -4.26 19.22
CA ARG A 229 4.99 -4.70 17.98
C ARG A 229 3.93 -3.73 17.47
N TYR A 230 2.96 -3.39 18.31
CA TYR A 230 1.85 -2.53 17.92
C TYR A 230 2.24 -1.07 17.74
N SER A 231 3.06 -0.51 18.65
CA SER A 231 3.52 0.87 18.55
C SER A 231 4.43 1.08 17.33
N LEU A 232 5.39 0.18 17.11
CA LEU A 232 6.28 0.24 15.96
C LEU A 232 5.47 0.13 14.64
N THR A 233 4.56 -0.84 14.55
CA THR A 233 3.72 -1.02 13.36
C THR A 233 2.85 0.20 13.11
N LEU A 234 2.25 0.78 14.16
CA LEU A 234 1.42 1.98 14.02
C LEU A 234 2.23 3.18 13.53
N VAL A 235 3.40 3.42 14.10
CA VAL A 235 4.28 4.54 13.68
C VAL A 235 4.71 4.34 12.23
N CYS A 236 5.22 3.16 11.87
CA CYS A 236 5.63 2.86 10.49
C CYS A 236 4.45 2.95 9.52
N PHE A 237 3.26 2.49 9.93
CA PHE A 237 2.05 2.59 9.11
C PHE A 237 1.68 4.06 8.86
N ILE A 238 1.68 4.91 9.89
CA ILE A 238 1.37 6.34 9.74
C ILE A 238 2.37 7.00 8.78
N LEU A 239 3.67 6.73 8.93
CA LEU A 239 4.69 7.32 8.07
C LEU A 239 4.51 6.90 6.60
N ILE A 240 4.32 5.61 6.33
CA ILE A 240 4.11 5.09 4.97
C ILE A 240 2.77 5.57 4.41
N PHE A 241 1.73 5.65 5.23
CA PHE A 241 0.42 6.16 4.82
C PHE A 241 0.48 7.64 4.43
N VAL A 242 1.15 8.47 5.25
CA VAL A 242 1.36 9.89 4.94
C VAL A 242 2.16 10.05 3.66
N ASP A 243 3.24 9.28 3.48
CA ASP A 243 4.03 9.30 2.25
C ASP A 243 3.17 8.91 1.04
N GLY A 244 2.36 7.87 1.15
CA GLY A 244 1.44 7.46 0.09
C GLY A 244 0.42 8.55 -0.27
N VAL A 245 -0.20 9.18 0.72
CA VAL A 245 -1.15 10.29 0.50
C VAL A 245 -0.45 11.47 -0.15
N MET A 246 0.71 11.88 0.36
CA MET A 246 1.51 12.97 -0.20
C MET A 246 1.96 12.66 -1.64
N THR A 247 2.32 11.41 -1.92
CA THR A 247 2.67 10.96 -3.27
C THR A 247 1.50 11.11 -4.23
N LEU A 248 0.31 10.64 -3.85
CA LEU A 248 -0.89 10.78 -4.70
C LEU A 248 -1.23 12.25 -4.95
N MET A 249 -1.15 13.10 -3.93
CA MET A 249 -1.38 14.55 -4.06
C MET A 249 -0.32 15.22 -4.95
N ALA A 250 0.95 14.82 -4.83
CA ALA A 250 2.02 15.34 -5.67
C ALA A 250 1.86 14.93 -7.14
N LEU A 251 1.45 13.68 -7.40
CA LEU A 251 1.14 13.19 -8.75
C LEU A 251 -0.07 13.93 -9.35
N ASP A 252 -1.10 14.18 -8.55
CA ASP A 252 -2.27 14.96 -8.98
C ASP A 252 -1.91 16.41 -9.30
N ALA A 253 -1.10 17.04 -8.46
CA ALA A 253 -0.60 18.38 -8.70
C ALA A 253 0.32 18.45 -9.93
N TRP A 254 1.16 17.45 -10.14
CA TRP A 254 2.00 17.33 -11.33
C TRP A 254 1.15 17.17 -12.59
N TYR A 255 0.18 16.26 -12.58
CA TYR A 255 -0.81 16.12 -13.64
C TYR A 255 -1.49 17.46 -13.97
N SER A 256 -1.98 18.16 -12.95
CA SER A 256 -2.69 19.45 -13.11
C SER A 256 -1.80 20.51 -13.77
N ARG A 257 -0.52 20.59 -13.41
CA ARG A 257 0.44 21.50 -14.04
C ARG A 257 0.69 21.15 -15.51
N MET A 258 0.90 19.84 -15.78
CA MET A 258 1.08 19.38 -17.17
C MET A 258 -0.16 19.58 -18.04
N ALA A 259 -1.35 19.56 -17.45
CA ALA A 259 -2.63 19.88 -18.10
C ALA A 259 -2.90 21.39 -18.24
N GLY A 260 -1.99 22.26 -17.77
CA GLY A 260 -2.14 23.72 -17.84
C GLY A 260 -3.16 24.30 -16.85
N VAL A 261 -3.56 23.53 -15.82
CA VAL A 261 -4.50 24.01 -14.79
C VAL A 261 -3.82 25.01 -13.86
N ALA A 262 -4.43 26.17 -13.65
CA ALA A 262 -3.89 27.23 -12.80
C ALA A 262 -3.75 26.79 -11.34
N GLN A 263 -2.59 27.04 -10.73
CA GLN A 263 -2.25 26.65 -9.38
C GLN A 263 -2.65 27.73 -8.37
N ASN A 264 -3.97 27.93 -8.16
CA ASN A 264 -4.51 29.04 -7.36
C ASN A 264 -4.77 28.72 -5.90
N SER A 265 -4.83 27.44 -5.52
CA SER A 265 -5.07 27.04 -4.12
C SER A 265 -3.77 27.03 -3.31
N PRO A 266 -3.81 27.25 -1.98
CA PRO A 266 -2.63 27.12 -1.14
C PRO A 266 -1.98 25.73 -1.23
N VAL A 267 -2.77 24.69 -1.40
CA VAL A 267 -2.29 23.31 -1.55
C VAL A 267 -1.56 23.15 -2.88
N SER A 268 -2.13 23.62 -4.00
CA SER A 268 -1.47 23.52 -5.30
C SER A 268 -0.17 24.33 -5.35
N GLN A 269 -0.12 25.50 -4.71
CA GLN A 269 1.10 26.30 -4.58
C GLN A 269 2.15 25.59 -3.73
N PHE A 270 1.77 24.93 -2.64
CA PHE A 270 2.68 24.10 -1.84
C PHE A 270 3.34 23.03 -2.70
N PHE A 271 2.54 22.25 -3.46
CA PHE A 271 3.09 21.20 -4.32
C PHE A 271 3.90 21.77 -5.49
N ALA A 272 3.53 22.91 -6.06
CA ALA A 272 4.30 23.57 -7.10
C ALA A 272 5.68 24.08 -6.60
N THR A 273 5.77 24.46 -5.33
CA THR A 273 7.00 24.96 -4.72
C THR A 273 7.94 23.83 -4.29
N TYR A 274 7.43 22.84 -3.57
CA TYR A 274 8.25 21.80 -2.93
C TYR A 274 8.39 20.51 -3.77
N PHE A 275 7.45 20.26 -4.68
CA PHE A 275 7.41 19.10 -5.57
C PHE A 275 7.18 19.58 -7.01
N ASN A 276 8.09 20.45 -7.46
CA ASN A 276 8.04 21.01 -8.80
C ASN A 276 8.28 19.94 -9.88
N ASP A 277 8.15 20.33 -11.14
CA ASP A 277 8.22 19.39 -12.27
C ASP A 277 9.59 18.73 -12.39
N ASP A 278 10.67 19.47 -12.11
CA ASP A 278 12.04 18.93 -12.12
C ASP A 278 12.23 17.86 -11.02
N PHE A 279 11.72 18.14 -9.80
CA PHE A 279 11.74 17.18 -8.71
C PHE A 279 10.96 15.93 -9.06
N MET A 280 9.74 16.08 -9.59
CA MET A 280 8.87 14.96 -9.94
C MET A 280 9.46 14.13 -11.08
N ALA A 281 9.99 14.75 -12.12
CA ALA A 281 10.66 14.07 -13.22
C ALA A 281 11.92 13.32 -12.76
N HIS A 282 12.69 13.90 -11.81
CA HIS A 282 13.85 13.23 -11.24
C HIS A 282 13.48 12.06 -10.32
N ARG A 283 12.40 12.21 -9.54
CA ARG A 283 11.94 11.16 -8.61
C ARG A 283 11.23 10.02 -9.32
N PHE A 284 10.45 10.31 -10.34
CA PHE A 284 9.64 9.34 -11.10
C PHE A 284 10.15 9.19 -12.54
N GLN A 285 11.44 8.91 -12.69
CA GLN A 285 12.16 8.87 -13.98
C GLN A 285 11.54 7.92 -15.01
N THR A 286 10.78 6.94 -14.58
CA THR A 286 10.15 5.94 -15.46
C THR A 286 8.72 6.28 -15.85
N MET A 287 8.17 7.37 -15.31
CA MET A 287 6.78 7.76 -15.54
C MET A 287 6.69 8.87 -16.57
N THR A 288 5.81 8.69 -17.55
CA THR A 288 5.46 9.73 -18.52
C THR A 288 4.04 10.19 -18.23
N ILE A 289 3.82 11.51 -18.11
CA ILE A 289 2.48 12.09 -17.97
C ILE A 289 1.98 12.55 -19.33
N ASP A 290 0.83 12.07 -19.72
CA ASP A 290 0.05 12.58 -20.86
C ASP A 290 -1.36 12.91 -20.39
N PRO A 291 -1.68 14.18 -20.12
CA PRO A 291 -3.00 14.58 -19.63
C PRO A 291 -4.14 14.20 -20.58
N SER A 292 -3.89 14.11 -21.88
CA SER A 292 -4.91 13.77 -22.88
C SER A 292 -5.44 12.33 -22.74
N THR A 293 -4.68 11.46 -22.08
CA THR A 293 -5.04 10.04 -21.87
C THR A 293 -5.73 9.78 -20.53
N ALA A 294 -5.84 10.79 -19.67
CA ALA A 294 -6.54 10.66 -18.40
C ALA A 294 -8.04 10.67 -18.56
N GLY A 295 -8.76 9.86 -17.79
CA GLY A 295 -10.23 9.83 -17.78
C GLY A 295 -10.89 11.00 -17.04
N ARG A 296 -10.18 12.10 -16.83
CA ARG A 296 -10.60 13.28 -16.03
C ARG A 296 -11.09 14.47 -16.90
N MET A 297 -11.40 14.27 -18.16
CA MET A 297 -11.98 15.34 -18.99
C MET A 297 -13.45 15.55 -18.72
#